data_24a99f31ab23c5f79c1bea809658262e
#
_entry.id   24a99f31ab23c5f79c1bea809658262e
#
_cell.length_a   1.000
_cell.length_b   1.000
_cell.length_c   1.000
_cell.angle_alpha   90.00
_cell.angle_beta   90.00
_cell.angle_gamma   90.00
#
_symmetry.space_group_name_H-M   'P 1'
#
loop_
_entity.id
_entity.type
_entity.pdbx_description
1 polymer ?
#
loop_
_entity_poly.entity_id
_entity_poly.type
_entity_poly.pdbx_seq_one_letter_code
_entity_poly.pdbx_strand_id
1 'polypeptide(L)'
;LKPLLASKVLEQAQAWLGFTANTNGRTPFGERSGYDGTLWAGAFIDAVFHDAGLTIPSCVYPPSGLAEFSKQGRLTQKPRPGDIAFFVFPTGDTFGVPHVGLVVDTSRWKTDGLVGTIEGNINSGLPKSDVHVMGVYRRVRSKHEIIGFGNPTHRPGSKNSPTGQRAGLQLSSIRPGRRNKSIGLVQLALANVTGGLGRFIPDLFDGSTQYAYARWQRQIGYANDRATGIPDAASLQLLGETTKKFQLDA
;
A
#
# COMPACT_ATOMS: atom_id res chain seq x y z
N LEU A 1 18.17 5.29 -2.83
CA LEU A 1 18.36 6.73 -2.61
C LEU A 1 19.85 7.01 -2.66
N LYS A 2 20.27 8.12 -3.27
CA LYS A 2 21.60 8.64 -2.95
C LYS A 2 21.61 8.85 -1.43
N PRO A 3 22.66 8.47 -0.69
CA PRO A 3 22.67 8.52 0.78
C PRO A 3 22.20 9.87 1.35
N LEU A 4 22.53 10.95 0.70
CA LEU A 4 22.15 12.33 1.08
C LEU A 4 20.62 12.58 1.01
N LEU A 5 19.91 11.97 0.06
CA LEU A 5 18.46 12.15 -0.08
C LEU A 5 17.67 11.29 0.91
N ALA A 6 18.16 10.07 1.20
CA ALA A 6 17.58 9.24 2.24
C ALA A 6 17.70 9.92 3.61
N SER A 7 18.88 10.48 3.92
CA SER A 7 19.12 11.17 5.19
C SER A 7 18.15 12.34 5.39
N LYS A 8 17.92 13.16 4.35
CA LYS A 8 16.97 14.29 4.44
C LYS A 8 15.54 13.84 4.73
N VAL A 9 15.04 12.80 4.04
CA VAL A 9 13.70 12.26 4.30
C VAL A 9 13.58 11.72 5.72
N LEU A 10 14.61 10.99 6.19
CA LEU A 10 14.64 10.45 7.55
C LEU A 10 14.69 11.57 8.59
N GLU A 11 15.47 12.62 8.37
CA GLU A 11 15.55 13.78 9.23
C GLU A 11 14.20 14.50 9.34
N GLN A 12 13.51 14.74 8.21
CA GLN A 12 12.18 15.34 8.21
C GLN A 12 11.17 14.50 8.99
N ALA A 13 11.16 13.17 8.79
CA ALA A 13 10.25 12.30 9.54
C ALA A 13 10.57 12.27 11.04
N GLN A 14 11.85 12.27 11.41
CA GLN A 14 12.30 12.27 12.81
C GLN A 14 11.92 13.54 13.54
N ALA A 15 11.92 14.69 12.88
CA ALA A 15 11.52 15.98 13.45
C ALA A 15 10.05 15.99 13.93
N TRP A 16 9.22 15.12 13.36
CA TRP A 16 7.81 15.01 13.74
C TRP A 16 7.52 13.97 14.83
N LEU A 17 8.52 13.23 15.29
CA LEU A 17 8.30 12.21 16.33
C LEU A 17 7.69 12.83 17.60
N GLY A 18 6.61 12.21 18.09
CA GLY A 18 5.85 12.71 19.24
C GLY A 18 4.79 13.76 18.90
N PHE A 19 4.71 14.21 17.63
CA PHE A 19 3.59 15.05 17.19
C PHE A 19 2.27 14.31 17.41
N THR A 20 1.24 15.04 17.85
CA THR A 20 -0.12 14.53 18.03
C THR A 20 -1.13 15.39 17.30
N ALA A 21 -2.13 14.77 16.69
CA ALA A 21 -3.26 15.49 16.13
C ALA A 21 -4.02 16.23 17.23
N ASN A 22 -4.73 17.30 16.87
CA ASN A 22 -5.62 17.97 17.81
C ASN A 22 -6.86 17.11 18.11
N THR A 23 -7.71 17.55 19.01
CA THR A 23 -8.94 16.85 19.45
C THR A 23 -9.92 16.54 18.31
N ASN A 24 -9.85 17.27 17.20
CA ASN A 24 -10.67 17.06 16.01
C ASN A 24 -9.96 16.26 14.92
N GLY A 25 -8.81 15.64 15.22
CA GLY A 25 -8.02 14.87 14.26
C GLY A 25 -7.28 15.72 13.21
N ARG A 26 -7.29 17.04 13.34
CA ARG A 26 -6.64 17.95 12.39
C ARG A 26 -5.14 17.97 12.56
N THR A 27 -4.45 18.07 11.43
CA THR A 27 -2.98 18.09 11.36
C THR A 27 -2.50 19.00 10.23
N PRO A 28 -1.26 19.53 10.31
CA PRO A 28 -0.66 20.26 9.19
C PRO A 28 -0.57 19.44 7.91
N PHE A 29 -0.49 18.12 8.04
CA PHE A 29 -0.40 17.18 6.91
C PHE A 29 -1.76 17.06 6.21
N GLY A 30 -2.84 16.91 6.99
CA GLY A 30 -4.20 16.85 6.49
C GLY A 30 -4.62 18.17 5.82
N GLU A 31 -4.32 19.31 6.46
CA GLU A 31 -4.57 20.63 5.92
C GLU A 31 -3.88 20.85 4.57
N ARG A 32 -2.56 20.54 4.47
CA ARG A 32 -1.79 20.64 3.23
C ARG A 32 -2.34 19.75 2.12
N SER A 33 -2.82 18.55 2.44
CA SER A 33 -3.35 17.60 1.47
C SER A 33 -4.79 17.86 1.05
N GLY A 34 -5.52 18.76 1.74
CA GLY A 34 -6.95 19.00 1.56
C GLY A 34 -7.85 17.93 2.20
N TYR A 35 -7.30 17.04 3.03
CA TYR A 35 -8.01 15.94 3.72
C TYR A 35 -7.89 16.06 5.24
N ASP A 36 -8.06 17.28 5.77
CA ASP A 36 -7.93 17.55 7.20
C ASP A 36 -9.07 16.91 8.01
N GLY A 37 -8.75 16.45 9.23
CA GLY A 37 -9.70 15.76 10.10
C GLY A 37 -10.01 14.31 9.70
N THR A 38 -9.27 13.71 8.75
CA THR A 38 -9.44 12.33 8.30
C THR A 38 -8.21 11.48 8.64
N LEU A 39 -8.07 10.29 7.99
CA LEU A 39 -6.89 9.46 8.12
C LEU A 39 -5.71 10.11 7.40
N TRP A 40 -4.67 10.47 8.12
CA TRP A 40 -3.57 11.31 7.63
C TRP A 40 -2.21 10.61 7.54
N ALA A 41 -2.16 9.27 7.65
CA ALA A 41 -0.89 8.55 7.53
C ALA A 41 -0.18 8.81 6.20
N GLY A 42 -0.92 8.76 5.09
CA GLY A 42 -0.38 9.04 3.76
C GLY A 42 -0.05 10.51 3.54
N ALA A 43 -0.86 11.43 4.08
CA ALA A 43 -0.58 12.86 4.03
C ALA A 43 0.72 13.22 4.79
N PHE A 44 1.01 12.54 5.91
CA PHE A 44 2.29 12.66 6.61
C PHE A 44 3.47 12.23 5.71
N ILE A 45 3.36 11.09 5.03
CA ILE A 45 4.40 10.63 4.11
C ILE A 45 4.62 11.64 2.99
N ASP A 46 3.55 12.09 2.33
CA ASP A 46 3.66 13.08 1.24
C ASP A 46 4.34 14.38 1.73
N ALA A 47 3.98 14.87 2.92
CA ALA A 47 4.59 16.06 3.52
C ALA A 47 6.09 15.87 3.79
N VAL A 48 6.48 14.75 4.39
CA VAL A 48 7.89 14.44 4.68
C VAL A 48 8.75 14.43 3.42
N PHE A 49 8.24 13.80 2.33
CA PHE A 49 8.97 13.79 1.06
C PHE A 49 9.02 15.15 0.38
N HIS A 50 7.91 15.89 0.40
CA HIS A 50 7.86 17.26 -0.11
C HIS A 50 8.87 18.18 0.60
N ASP A 51 8.90 18.13 1.94
CA ASP A 51 9.80 18.97 2.74
C ASP A 51 11.28 18.55 2.60
N ALA A 52 11.53 17.30 2.22
CA ALA A 52 12.86 16.85 1.78
C ALA A 52 13.22 17.26 0.33
N GLY A 53 12.32 17.95 -0.39
CA GLY A 53 12.51 18.35 -1.78
C GLY A 53 12.37 17.20 -2.78
N LEU A 54 11.59 16.17 -2.46
CA LEU A 54 11.38 15.00 -3.29
C LEU A 54 9.91 14.84 -3.70
N THR A 55 9.72 14.49 -4.98
CA THR A 55 8.40 14.14 -5.51
C THR A 55 8.24 12.63 -5.57
N ILE A 56 7.16 12.12 -4.99
CA ILE A 56 6.75 10.72 -5.00
C ILE A 56 5.33 10.59 -5.55
N PRO A 57 4.89 9.39 -5.98
CA PRO A 57 3.47 9.11 -6.13
C PRO A 57 2.75 9.39 -4.82
N SER A 58 1.66 10.16 -4.87
CA SER A 58 0.94 10.55 -3.65
C SER A 58 0.47 9.33 -2.85
N CYS A 59 0.74 9.35 -1.57
CA CYS A 59 0.35 8.36 -0.58
C CYS A 59 -0.84 8.83 0.28
N VAL A 60 -1.41 10.01 0.03
CA VAL A 60 -2.57 10.55 0.79
C VAL A 60 -3.67 9.50 0.88
N TYR A 61 -3.95 8.81 -0.23
CA TYR A 61 -4.73 7.58 -0.23
C TYR A 61 -3.80 6.40 -0.50
N PRO A 62 -3.38 5.65 0.53
CA PRO A 62 -2.36 4.61 0.41
C PRO A 62 -2.58 3.57 -0.69
N PRO A 63 -3.81 3.09 -0.99
CA PRO A 63 -4.03 2.17 -2.10
C PRO A 63 -3.65 2.75 -3.46
N SER A 64 -3.92 4.03 -3.70
CA SER A 64 -3.54 4.70 -4.94
C SER A 64 -2.04 4.86 -5.03
N GLY A 65 -1.38 5.22 -3.92
CA GLY A 65 0.08 5.27 -3.85
C GLY A 65 0.72 3.93 -4.17
N LEU A 66 0.26 2.85 -3.53
CA LEU A 66 0.72 1.48 -3.80
C LEU A 66 0.57 1.12 -5.28
N ALA A 67 -0.59 1.40 -5.86
CA ALA A 67 -0.88 1.12 -7.26
C ALA A 67 0.06 1.89 -8.19
N GLU A 68 0.31 3.17 -7.93
CA GLU A 68 1.17 4.00 -8.76
C GLU A 68 2.65 3.61 -8.64
N PHE A 69 3.16 3.30 -7.42
CA PHE A 69 4.49 2.72 -7.25
C PHE A 69 4.66 1.41 -8.01
N SER A 70 3.64 0.55 -7.97
CA SER A 70 3.63 -0.70 -8.70
C SER A 70 3.64 -0.48 -10.22
N LYS A 71 2.78 0.40 -10.74
CA LYS A 71 2.69 0.76 -12.16
C LYS A 71 4.01 1.30 -12.71
N GLN A 72 4.73 2.09 -11.90
CA GLN A 72 6.04 2.64 -12.25
C GLN A 72 7.20 1.63 -12.08
N GLY A 73 6.94 0.38 -11.69
CA GLY A 73 8.00 -0.60 -11.42
C GLY A 73 8.86 -0.24 -10.19
N ARG A 74 8.34 0.58 -9.29
CA ARG A 74 9.02 1.10 -8.10
C ARG A 74 8.65 0.37 -6.81
N LEU A 75 7.84 -0.68 -6.89
CA LEU A 75 7.50 -1.53 -5.76
C LEU A 75 8.53 -2.66 -5.60
N THR A 76 9.01 -2.90 -4.38
CA THR A 76 10.02 -3.91 -4.06
C THR A 76 9.66 -4.69 -2.80
N GLN A 77 10.24 -5.88 -2.64
CA GLN A 77 10.18 -6.69 -1.40
C GLN A 77 11.49 -6.57 -0.58
N LYS A 78 12.43 -5.73 -1.03
CA LYS A 78 13.72 -5.53 -0.36
C LYS A 78 13.78 -4.10 0.18
N PRO A 79 13.40 -3.87 1.45
CA PRO A 79 13.36 -2.52 2.02
C PRO A 79 14.74 -1.89 2.15
N ARG A 80 14.75 -0.59 2.07
CA ARG A 80 15.89 0.28 2.40
C ARG A 80 15.40 1.44 3.26
N PRO A 81 16.20 1.99 4.15
CA PRO A 81 15.86 3.25 4.81
C PRO A 81 15.48 4.34 3.80
N GLY A 82 14.37 5.00 4.03
CA GLY A 82 13.78 5.97 3.11
C GLY A 82 12.76 5.42 2.11
N ASP A 83 12.56 4.10 2.04
CA ASP A 83 11.44 3.51 1.29
C ASP A 83 10.12 3.70 2.06
N ILE A 84 9.01 3.61 1.34
CA ILE A 84 7.65 3.71 1.91
C ILE A 84 7.10 2.30 2.08
N ALA A 85 6.83 1.89 3.31
CA ALA A 85 6.17 0.61 3.59
C ALA A 85 4.65 0.76 3.43
N PHE A 86 4.03 -0.14 2.67
CA PHE A 86 2.58 -0.26 2.54
C PHE A 86 2.10 -1.44 3.36
N PHE A 87 1.17 -1.19 4.28
CA PHE A 87 0.74 -2.18 5.27
C PHE A 87 -0.63 -2.76 4.98
N VAL A 88 -0.81 -4.00 5.45
CA VAL A 88 -2.10 -4.64 5.67
C VAL A 88 -2.12 -5.14 7.12
N PHE A 89 -3.14 -4.78 7.86
CA PHE A 89 -3.29 -5.25 9.24
C PHE A 89 -4.25 -6.44 9.29
N PRO A 90 -3.81 -7.63 9.74
CA PRO A 90 -4.61 -8.85 9.66
C PRO A 90 -5.70 -8.98 10.71
N THR A 91 -5.85 -8.06 11.67
CA THR A 91 -6.70 -8.31 12.83
C THR A 91 -7.73 -7.25 13.16
N GLY A 92 -8.89 -7.75 13.65
CA GLY A 92 -9.82 -7.10 14.57
C GLY A 92 -10.48 -5.84 14.03
N ASP A 93 -11.34 -5.30 14.76
CA ASP A 93 -12.33 -4.24 14.57
C ASP A 93 -11.86 -2.89 14.00
N THR A 94 -10.63 -2.73 13.59
CA THR A 94 -10.16 -1.57 12.85
C THR A 94 -10.20 -1.88 11.36
N PHE A 95 -11.15 -1.28 10.70
CA PHE A 95 -11.31 -1.21 9.26
C PHE A 95 -9.98 -1.32 8.53
N GLY A 96 -9.84 -2.31 7.67
CA GLY A 96 -8.64 -2.55 6.87
C GLY A 96 -8.33 -1.40 5.92
N VAL A 97 -8.07 -0.22 6.50
CA VAL A 97 -7.59 0.94 5.77
C VAL A 97 -6.12 0.67 5.50
N PRO A 98 -5.71 0.61 4.24
CA PRO A 98 -4.31 0.54 3.89
C PRO A 98 -3.58 1.68 4.58
N HIS A 99 -2.49 1.34 5.26
CA HIS A 99 -1.67 2.26 6.02
C HIS A 99 -0.29 2.32 5.38
N VAL A 100 0.45 3.40 5.65
CA VAL A 100 1.80 3.61 5.17
C VAL A 100 2.71 4.13 6.27
N GLY A 101 4.00 3.83 6.16
CA GLY A 101 5.04 4.37 7.01
C GLY A 101 6.36 4.50 6.28
N LEU A 102 7.24 5.34 6.80
CA LEU A 102 8.60 5.51 6.30
C LEU A 102 9.51 4.45 6.92
N VAL A 103 10.21 3.68 6.10
CA VAL A 103 11.24 2.73 6.57
C VAL A 103 12.44 3.49 7.12
N VAL A 104 12.85 3.18 8.34
CA VAL A 104 14.00 3.82 9.00
C VAL A 104 15.09 2.83 9.40
N ASP A 105 14.73 1.56 9.63
CA ASP A 105 15.69 0.51 10.01
C ASP A 105 15.33 -0.81 9.31
N THR A 106 16.33 -1.43 8.70
CA THR A 106 16.21 -2.72 7.98
C THR A 106 17.17 -3.78 8.49
N SER A 107 17.84 -3.51 9.62
CA SER A 107 18.87 -4.41 10.17
C SER A 107 18.35 -5.83 10.44
N ARG A 108 17.10 -5.94 10.85
CA ARG A 108 16.43 -7.20 11.19
C ARG A 108 15.56 -7.78 10.06
N TRP A 109 15.54 -7.14 8.88
CA TRP A 109 14.67 -7.61 7.78
C TRP A 109 15.04 -9.00 7.26
N LYS A 110 16.33 -9.25 7.06
CA LYS A 110 16.81 -10.53 6.51
C LYS A 110 16.74 -11.67 7.53
N THR A 111 16.96 -11.40 8.80
CA THR A 111 17.01 -12.41 9.87
C THR A 111 15.62 -12.70 10.42
N ASP A 112 14.89 -11.67 10.79
CA ASP A 112 13.65 -11.79 11.57
C ASP A 112 12.41 -11.42 10.76
N GLY A 113 12.57 -10.85 9.57
CA GLY A 113 11.47 -10.27 8.79
C GLY A 113 10.85 -9.04 9.45
N LEU A 114 11.64 -8.29 10.23
CA LEU A 114 11.21 -7.10 10.95
C LEU A 114 11.83 -5.84 10.34
N VAL A 115 11.06 -4.76 10.30
CA VAL A 115 11.49 -3.46 9.81
C VAL A 115 11.07 -2.36 10.79
N GLY A 116 11.97 -1.43 11.06
CA GLY A 116 11.66 -0.21 11.82
C GLY A 116 11.05 0.85 10.92
N THR A 117 9.98 1.49 11.39
CA THR A 117 9.27 2.54 10.66
C THR A 117 9.01 3.78 11.51
N ILE A 118 8.76 4.92 10.85
CA ILE A 118 8.08 6.09 11.43
C ILE A 118 6.74 6.22 10.71
N GLU A 119 5.66 6.33 11.49
CA GLU A 119 4.29 6.30 10.98
C GLU A 119 3.47 7.45 11.56
N GLY A 120 2.70 8.10 10.72
CA GLY A 120 1.66 9.05 11.13
C GLY A 120 0.31 8.38 11.34
N ASN A 121 -0.57 9.02 12.07
CA ASN A 121 -1.93 8.55 12.34
C ASN A 121 -1.99 7.19 13.05
N ILE A 122 -1.13 7.00 14.02
CA ILE A 122 -1.13 5.83 14.90
C ILE A 122 -1.18 6.28 16.36
N ASN A 123 -1.66 5.40 17.26
CA ASN A 123 -1.65 5.67 18.70
C ASN A 123 -0.23 5.60 19.27
N SER A 124 -0.02 6.14 20.48
CA SER A 124 1.30 6.11 21.14
C SER A 124 1.78 4.71 21.51
N GLY A 125 0.88 3.73 21.61
CA GLY A 125 1.18 2.39 22.14
C GLY A 125 1.30 2.34 23.66
N LEU A 126 1.06 3.46 24.36
CA LEU A 126 1.03 3.50 25.83
C LEU A 126 -0.26 2.88 26.36
N PRO A 127 -0.26 2.34 27.58
CA PRO A 127 -1.47 1.82 28.23
C PRO A 127 -2.58 2.88 28.26
N LYS A 128 -3.83 2.42 28.23
CA LYS A 128 -5.08 3.16 28.05
C LYS A 128 -5.44 4.19 29.12
N SER A 129 -4.53 4.97 29.61
CA SER A 129 -4.90 6.02 30.59
C SER A 129 -5.45 7.28 29.96
N ASP A 130 -5.19 7.56 28.69
CA ASP A 130 -5.64 8.80 28.07
C ASP A 130 -6.01 8.61 26.61
N VAL A 131 -7.11 9.22 26.22
CA VAL A 131 -7.67 9.50 24.91
C VAL A 131 -6.81 9.01 23.75
N HIS A 132 -7.37 8.25 22.82
CA HIS A 132 -6.74 7.75 21.60
C HIS A 132 -6.20 8.89 20.70
N VAL A 133 -5.17 9.58 21.15
CA VAL A 133 -4.55 10.65 20.39
C VAL A 133 -3.65 10.02 19.33
N MET A 134 -4.04 10.21 18.08
CA MET A 134 -3.24 9.75 16.94
C MET A 134 -2.06 10.68 16.73
N GLY A 135 -0.89 10.11 16.48
CA GLY A 135 0.36 10.87 16.37
C GLY A 135 1.35 10.27 15.39
N VAL A 136 2.58 10.78 15.47
CA VAL A 136 3.74 10.28 14.71
C VAL A 136 4.67 9.52 15.66
N TYR A 137 4.80 8.22 15.42
CA TYR A 137 5.60 7.36 16.31
C TYR A 137 6.44 6.34 15.54
N ARG A 138 7.47 5.81 16.23
CA ARG A 138 8.23 4.66 15.73
C ARG A 138 7.46 3.37 15.94
N ARG A 139 7.60 2.43 14.97
CA ARG A 139 7.09 1.06 15.08
C ARG A 139 8.13 0.06 14.58
N VAL A 140 7.97 -1.17 15.04
CA VAL A 140 8.59 -2.34 14.43
C VAL A 140 7.47 -3.15 13.78
N ARG A 141 7.61 -3.42 12.49
CA ARG A 141 6.60 -4.10 11.69
C ARG A 141 7.13 -5.42 11.16
N SER A 142 6.27 -6.42 11.15
CA SER A 142 6.56 -7.74 10.62
C SER A 142 6.31 -7.77 9.11
N LYS A 143 7.08 -8.59 8.38
CA LYS A 143 6.86 -8.88 6.96
C LYS A 143 5.44 -9.36 6.63
N HIS A 144 4.74 -9.93 7.62
CA HIS A 144 3.36 -10.39 7.45
C HIS A 144 2.33 -9.24 7.40
N GLU A 145 2.72 -8.06 7.87
CA GLU A 145 1.92 -6.84 7.82
C GLU A 145 2.21 -6.00 6.57
N ILE A 146 3.19 -6.41 5.73
CA ILE A 146 3.72 -5.57 4.65
C ILE A 146 3.37 -6.15 3.29
N ILE A 147 2.72 -5.34 2.45
CA ILE A 147 2.41 -5.64 1.05
C ILE A 147 3.65 -5.49 0.19
N GLY A 148 4.43 -4.45 0.45
CA GLY A 148 5.64 -4.11 -0.29
C GLY A 148 6.15 -2.72 0.06
N PHE A 149 7.28 -2.35 -0.56
CA PHE A 149 7.96 -1.08 -0.31
C PHE A 149 8.04 -0.25 -1.58
N GLY A 150 7.53 0.97 -1.52
CA GLY A 150 7.66 1.97 -2.58
C GLY A 150 9.06 2.59 -2.55
N ASN A 151 9.83 2.46 -3.63
CA ASN A 151 11.14 3.09 -3.75
C ASN A 151 11.01 4.50 -4.33
N PRO A 152 11.31 5.57 -3.57
CA PRO A 152 11.09 6.96 -4.01
C PRO A 152 12.06 7.43 -5.10
N THR A 153 13.17 6.74 -5.35
CA THR A 153 14.23 7.21 -6.28
C THR A 153 14.45 6.34 -7.49
N HIS A 154 13.69 5.27 -7.65
CA HIS A 154 13.80 4.44 -8.85
C HIS A 154 13.37 5.24 -10.09
N ARG A 155 14.31 5.51 -11.00
CA ARG A 155 13.99 6.07 -12.32
C ARG A 155 13.43 4.95 -13.20
N PRO A 156 12.31 5.18 -13.94
CA PRO A 156 11.90 4.27 -15.00
C PRO A 156 13.06 4.11 -15.99
N GLY A 157 13.57 2.89 -16.18
CA GLY A 157 14.69 2.61 -17.08
C GLY A 157 15.92 1.98 -16.43
N SER A 158 15.99 1.79 -15.12
CA SER A 158 16.98 0.89 -14.50
C SER A 158 16.69 -0.57 -14.90
N LYS A 159 17.71 -1.26 -15.41
CA LYS A 159 17.66 -2.61 -16.00
C LYS A 159 17.19 -3.76 -15.07
N ASN A 160 16.47 -3.46 -13.97
CA ASN A 160 15.86 -4.41 -13.06
C ASN A 160 14.31 -4.32 -13.04
N SER A 161 13.69 -3.64 -13.99
CA SER A 161 12.31 -3.97 -14.34
C SER A 161 12.35 -5.31 -15.04
N PRO A 162 11.51 -6.28 -14.67
CA PRO A 162 11.32 -7.44 -15.52
C PRO A 162 10.91 -6.91 -16.88
N THR A 163 11.76 -7.12 -17.88
CA THR A 163 11.55 -6.72 -19.26
C THR A 163 10.20 -7.23 -19.70
N GLY A 164 9.27 -6.29 -19.95
CA GLY A 164 8.19 -6.40 -20.95
C GLY A 164 7.22 -7.58 -20.92
N GLN A 165 7.53 -8.68 -20.28
CA GLN A 165 6.68 -9.87 -20.25
C GLN A 165 5.79 -9.78 -19.00
N ARG A 166 4.49 -9.57 -19.20
CA ARG A 166 3.51 -9.65 -18.12
C ARG A 166 3.50 -11.07 -17.58
N ALA A 167 3.31 -11.19 -16.25
CA ALA A 167 3.14 -12.51 -15.65
C ALA A 167 1.93 -13.21 -16.27
N GLY A 168 2.12 -14.41 -16.77
CA GLY A 168 1.04 -15.27 -17.22
C GLY A 168 0.25 -15.78 -16.03
N LEU A 169 -1.08 -15.69 -16.07
CA LEU A 169 -1.98 -16.20 -15.05
C LEU A 169 -2.91 -17.26 -15.63
N GLN A 170 -3.02 -18.38 -14.91
CA GLN A 170 -4.02 -19.40 -15.21
C GLN A 170 -5.33 -19.05 -14.50
N LEU A 171 -6.44 -18.97 -15.24
CA LEU A 171 -7.77 -18.68 -14.68
C LEU A 171 -8.14 -19.64 -13.54
N SER A 172 -7.77 -20.91 -13.66
CA SER A 172 -8.02 -21.95 -12.65
C SER A 172 -7.34 -21.68 -11.32
N SER A 173 -6.24 -20.92 -11.31
CA SER A 173 -5.51 -20.57 -10.10
C SER A 173 -6.13 -19.40 -9.33
N ILE A 174 -7.04 -18.63 -9.96
CA ILE A 174 -7.66 -17.43 -9.39
C ILE A 174 -9.10 -17.75 -8.97
N ARG A 175 -9.25 -18.37 -7.80
CA ARG A 175 -10.56 -18.81 -7.27
C ARG A 175 -10.68 -18.47 -5.77
N PRO A 176 -11.91 -18.24 -5.26
CA PRO A 176 -12.15 -18.06 -3.83
C PRO A 176 -11.52 -19.17 -2.99
N GLY A 177 -10.88 -18.76 -1.90
CA GLY A 177 -10.18 -19.65 -0.96
C GLY A 177 -8.77 -20.10 -1.41
N ARG A 178 -8.37 -19.87 -2.65
CA ARG A 178 -7.00 -20.18 -3.11
C ARG A 178 -5.99 -19.16 -2.59
N ARG A 179 -4.75 -19.62 -2.39
CA ARG A 179 -3.62 -18.76 -1.99
C ARG A 179 -2.44 -18.98 -2.93
N ASN A 180 -2.03 -17.94 -3.65
CA ASN A 180 -0.84 -17.94 -4.52
C ASN A 180 -0.48 -16.51 -4.97
N LYS A 181 0.72 -16.34 -5.54
CA LYS A 181 1.24 -15.04 -6.01
C LYS A 181 0.42 -14.43 -7.16
N SER A 182 -0.22 -15.23 -7.98
CA SER A 182 -1.10 -14.76 -9.06
C SER A 182 -2.30 -14.00 -8.49
N ILE A 183 -2.84 -14.45 -7.35
CA ILE A 183 -3.91 -13.74 -6.64
C ILE A 183 -3.42 -12.37 -6.15
N GLY A 184 -2.20 -12.28 -5.63
CA GLY A 184 -1.59 -11.00 -5.25
C GLY A 184 -1.53 -10.01 -6.41
N LEU A 185 -1.20 -10.46 -7.62
CA LEU A 185 -1.24 -9.62 -8.83
C LEU A 185 -2.66 -9.16 -9.19
N VAL A 186 -3.64 -10.04 -9.05
CA VAL A 186 -5.07 -9.70 -9.25
C VAL A 186 -5.53 -8.69 -8.19
N GLN A 187 -5.14 -8.87 -6.94
CA GLN A 187 -5.44 -7.91 -5.86
C GLN A 187 -4.86 -6.52 -6.15
N LEU A 188 -3.60 -6.44 -6.60
CA LEU A 188 -2.98 -5.19 -7.02
C LEU A 188 -3.69 -4.55 -8.21
N ALA A 189 -4.14 -5.35 -9.17
CA ALA A 189 -4.89 -4.88 -10.32
C ALA A 189 -6.27 -4.33 -9.91
N LEU A 190 -6.98 -5.05 -9.06
CA LEU A 190 -8.28 -4.62 -8.53
C LEU A 190 -8.17 -3.32 -7.72
N ALA A 191 -7.17 -3.19 -6.86
CA ALA A 191 -6.94 -1.96 -6.11
C ALA A 191 -6.81 -0.74 -7.03
N ASN A 192 -6.22 -0.92 -8.20
CA ASN A 192 -6.03 0.13 -9.21
C ASN A 192 -7.36 0.59 -9.85
N VAL A 193 -8.27 -0.35 -10.13
CA VAL A 193 -9.49 -0.05 -10.91
C VAL A 193 -10.71 0.17 -10.03
N THR A 194 -10.73 -0.34 -8.80
CA THR A 194 -11.89 -0.22 -7.90
C THR A 194 -11.71 0.79 -6.77
N GLY A 195 -10.58 1.51 -6.74
CA GLY A 195 -10.28 2.46 -5.65
C GLY A 195 -9.96 1.80 -4.31
N GLY A 196 -9.50 0.55 -4.35
CA GLY A 196 -9.07 -0.23 -3.19
C GLY A 196 -9.85 -1.53 -2.99
N LEU A 197 -9.23 -2.45 -2.23
CA LEU A 197 -9.81 -3.75 -1.90
C LEU A 197 -10.50 -3.76 -0.53
N GLY A 198 -10.32 -2.70 0.27
CA GLY A 198 -10.63 -2.74 1.67
C GLY A 198 -9.64 -3.66 2.42
N ARG A 199 -10.12 -4.33 3.45
CA ARG A 199 -9.33 -5.32 4.18
C ARG A 199 -9.24 -6.61 3.36
N PHE A 200 -8.02 -7.05 3.02
CA PHE A 200 -7.78 -8.31 2.31
C PHE A 200 -6.55 -9.03 2.86
N ILE A 201 -6.46 -10.32 2.62
CA ILE A 201 -5.28 -11.11 2.96
C ILE A 201 -4.41 -11.24 1.70
N PRO A 202 -3.14 -10.78 1.72
CA PRO A 202 -2.27 -10.89 0.56
C PRO A 202 -2.14 -12.32 0.02
N ASP A 203 -2.21 -12.42 -1.30
CA ASP A 203 -2.10 -13.68 -2.03
C ASP A 203 -3.27 -14.67 -1.78
N LEU A 204 -4.24 -14.37 -0.91
CA LEU A 204 -5.44 -15.17 -0.67
C LEU A 204 -6.66 -14.54 -1.39
N PHE A 205 -7.39 -15.33 -2.15
CA PHE A 205 -8.68 -14.90 -2.71
C PHE A 205 -9.76 -14.98 -1.61
N ASP A 206 -9.75 -13.99 -0.74
CA ASP A 206 -10.68 -13.82 0.38
C ASP A 206 -11.98 -13.11 -0.04
N GLY A 207 -12.90 -12.94 0.91
CA GLY A 207 -14.18 -12.26 0.68
C GLY A 207 -14.01 -10.81 0.22
N SER A 208 -12.97 -10.10 0.69
CA SER A 208 -12.67 -8.72 0.25
C SER A 208 -12.19 -8.68 -1.20
N THR A 209 -11.35 -9.63 -1.59
CA THR A 209 -10.91 -9.80 -2.97
C THR A 209 -12.09 -10.12 -3.88
N GLN A 210 -12.99 -11.02 -3.44
CA GLN A 210 -14.21 -11.36 -4.17
C GLN A 210 -15.15 -10.14 -4.32
N TYR A 211 -15.35 -9.38 -3.25
CA TYR A 211 -16.17 -8.17 -3.29
C TYR A 211 -15.60 -7.12 -4.25
N ALA A 212 -14.29 -6.86 -4.20
CA ALA A 212 -13.64 -5.96 -5.13
C ALA A 212 -13.74 -6.45 -6.59
N TYR A 213 -13.64 -7.77 -6.80
CA TYR A 213 -13.81 -8.34 -8.13
C TYR A 213 -15.24 -8.18 -8.64
N ALA A 214 -16.26 -8.35 -7.80
CA ALA A 214 -17.65 -8.06 -8.14
C ALA A 214 -17.87 -6.58 -8.51
N ARG A 215 -17.20 -5.64 -7.82
CA ARG A 215 -17.21 -4.21 -8.18
C ARG A 215 -16.60 -4.00 -9.57
N TRP A 216 -15.46 -4.61 -9.85
CA TRP A 216 -14.83 -4.57 -11.17
C TRP A 216 -15.77 -5.09 -12.25
N GLN A 217 -16.39 -6.26 -12.06
CA GLN A 217 -17.35 -6.83 -13.00
C GLN A 217 -18.49 -5.86 -13.29
N ARG A 218 -19.08 -5.20 -12.29
CA ARG A 218 -20.09 -4.16 -12.49
C ARG A 218 -19.58 -2.96 -13.29
N GLN A 219 -18.36 -2.50 -13.01
CA GLN A 219 -17.74 -1.38 -13.74
C GLN A 219 -17.57 -1.69 -15.24
N ILE A 220 -17.34 -2.93 -15.61
CA ILE A 220 -17.19 -3.36 -17.00
C ILE A 220 -18.51 -3.85 -17.63
N GLY A 221 -19.65 -3.61 -16.97
CA GLY A 221 -20.98 -3.82 -17.53
C GLY A 221 -21.65 -5.16 -17.22
N TYR A 222 -21.12 -5.93 -16.26
CA TYR A 222 -21.83 -7.12 -15.77
C TYR A 222 -23.10 -6.71 -15.02
N ALA A 223 -24.22 -7.36 -15.32
CA ALA A 223 -25.44 -7.23 -14.53
C ALA A 223 -25.20 -7.69 -13.07
N ASN A 224 -26.00 -7.19 -12.13
CA ASN A 224 -25.79 -7.45 -10.70
C ASN A 224 -25.79 -8.94 -10.34
N ASP A 225 -26.61 -9.73 -10.97
CA ASP A 225 -26.71 -11.21 -10.81
C ASP A 225 -25.49 -11.95 -11.40
N ARG A 226 -24.78 -11.35 -12.37
CA ARG A 226 -23.56 -11.89 -12.97
C ARG A 226 -22.28 -11.36 -12.32
N ALA A 227 -22.34 -10.27 -11.59
CA ALA A 227 -21.20 -9.68 -10.90
C ALA A 227 -20.91 -10.43 -9.56
N THR A 228 -20.56 -11.71 -9.69
CA THR A 228 -20.43 -12.65 -8.57
C THR A 228 -19.13 -12.47 -7.78
N GLY A 229 -18.19 -11.72 -8.32
CA GLY A 229 -16.83 -11.62 -7.79
C GLY A 229 -15.96 -12.85 -8.06
N ILE A 230 -16.46 -13.82 -8.82
CA ILE A 230 -15.68 -14.97 -9.28
C ILE A 230 -15.12 -14.63 -10.66
N PRO A 231 -13.79 -14.72 -10.88
CA PRO A 231 -13.18 -14.45 -12.15
C PRO A 231 -13.66 -15.41 -13.25
N ASP A 232 -14.03 -14.86 -14.40
CA ASP A 232 -14.12 -15.54 -15.67
C ASP A 232 -13.04 -15.04 -16.63
N ALA A 233 -12.84 -15.72 -17.74
CA ALA A 233 -11.76 -15.41 -18.68
C ALA A 233 -11.85 -13.97 -19.20
N ALA A 234 -13.02 -13.51 -19.59
CA ALA A 234 -13.21 -12.18 -20.17
C ALA A 234 -12.92 -11.06 -19.16
N SER A 235 -13.49 -11.13 -17.97
CA SER A 235 -13.27 -10.11 -16.93
C SER A 235 -11.83 -10.10 -16.40
N LEU A 236 -11.18 -11.27 -16.31
CA LEU A 236 -9.79 -11.38 -15.84
C LEU A 236 -8.81 -10.87 -16.91
N GLN A 237 -9.03 -11.22 -18.17
CA GLN A 237 -8.25 -10.72 -19.30
C GLN A 237 -8.32 -9.19 -19.36
N LEU A 238 -9.53 -8.63 -19.32
CA LEU A 238 -9.73 -7.18 -19.37
C LEU A 238 -9.08 -6.46 -18.18
N LEU A 239 -9.10 -7.07 -16.97
CA LEU A 239 -8.41 -6.54 -15.79
C LEU A 239 -6.90 -6.47 -16.03
N GLY A 240 -6.31 -7.52 -16.58
CA GLY A 240 -4.89 -7.57 -16.91
C GLY A 240 -4.51 -6.57 -18.00
N GLU A 241 -5.33 -6.41 -19.03
CA GLU A 241 -5.13 -5.47 -20.13
C GLU A 241 -5.25 -4.01 -19.64
N THR A 242 -6.28 -3.71 -18.85
CA THR A 242 -6.50 -2.37 -18.29
C THR A 242 -5.36 -1.94 -17.37
N THR A 243 -4.90 -2.84 -16.51
CA THR A 243 -3.91 -2.50 -15.47
C THR A 243 -2.48 -2.75 -15.89
N LYS A 244 -2.24 -3.49 -16.97
CA LYS A 244 -0.92 -3.94 -17.45
C LYS A 244 -0.14 -4.77 -16.42
N LYS A 245 -0.82 -5.40 -15.44
CA LYS A 245 -0.19 -6.14 -14.34
C LYS A 245 0.12 -7.58 -14.70
N PHE A 246 -0.72 -8.20 -15.53
CA PHE A 246 -0.60 -9.60 -15.94
C PHE A 246 -1.25 -9.81 -17.31
N GLN A 247 -1.09 -10.99 -17.84
CA GLN A 247 -1.86 -11.51 -18.98
C GLN A 247 -2.50 -12.84 -18.59
N LEU A 248 -3.61 -13.17 -19.20
CA LEU A 248 -4.21 -14.50 -19.06
C LEU A 248 -3.51 -15.45 -20.03
N ASP A 249 -3.04 -16.57 -19.52
CA ASP A 249 -2.50 -17.63 -20.36
C ASP A 249 -3.66 -18.40 -21.01
N ALA A 250 -3.44 -18.82 -22.25
CA ALA A 250 -4.40 -19.55 -23.06
C ALA A 250 -4.74 -20.93 -22.45
#